data_e12292dfe3376075831348c8a8ed2fb4
#
_entry.id   e12292dfe3376075831348c8a8ed2fb4
#
_cell.length_a   1.000
_cell.length_b   1.000
_cell.length_c   1.000
_cell.angle_alpha   90.00
_cell.angle_beta   90.00
_cell.angle_gamma   90.00
#
_symmetry.space_group_name_H-M   'P 1'
#
loop_
_entity.id
_entity.type
_entity.pdbx_description
1 polymer ?
#
loop_
_entity_poly.entity_id
_entity_poly.type
_entity_poly.pdbx_seq_one_letter_code
_entity_poly.pdbx_strand_id
1 'polypeptide(L)'
;KGLQWPAVFVPSLQRNRFPAKKQGGRTVWHIIPESSVDDFERYVTNIDDERRLFYVALTRAKKFLYCAFGPGETRLYQQSSVFLDEIHHLGQVCLEEPPRKWPESLPSVSKVEVPTVRLSFSEWKYFSQCPYMFKLRFLYGFNEPLAEALGYGKSLHDALAEIHRLAINGETVKPSDLGRILDKHLHLPYAYTGLKDTLGDAALAALHRYTTLHSANLTEATHSEQIVEFSPQEGLLVHGRIDLISQRDTGIVRLIDFKSSNRAQSEDITEAQLNVYAAGYEDLMGRLPDIIEVCNLDPKGKAIQTPVER
;
A
#
# COMPACT_ATOMS: atom_id res chain seq x y z
N LYS A 1 10.50 -4.68 4.51
CA LYS A 1 11.50 -3.97 5.34
C LYS A 1 10.76 -3.12 6.34
N GLY A 2 11.16 -3.16 7.64
CA GLY A 2 10.48 -2.44 8.70
C GLY A 2 10.57 -0.91 8.54
N LEU A 3 9.46 -0.22 8.75
CA LEU A 3 9.43 1.23 8.78
C LEU A 3 10.31 1.77 9.92
N GLN A 4 10.91 2.94 9.73
CA GLN A 4 11.71 3.62 10.73
C GLN A 4 11.32 5.10 10.78
N TRP A 5 11.36 5.69 11.97
CA TRP A 5 10.99 7.08 12.22
C TRP A 5 12.14 7.86 12.87
N PRO A 6 12.22 9.18 12.67
CA PRO A 6 13.22 10.02 13.33
C PRO A 6 13.18 9.92 14.85
N ALA A 7 11.99 9.82 15.44
CA ALA A 7 11.78 9.63 16.87
C ALA A 7 10.73 8.53 17.11
N VAL A 8 10.96 7.73 18.12
CA VAL A 8 10.05 6.67 18.58
C VAL A 8 9.83 6.81 20.08
N PHE A 9 8.57 6.72 20.49
CA PHE A 9 8.17 6.75 21.89
C PHE A 9 7.61 5.38 22.27
N VAL A 10 8.18 4.76 23.29
CA VAL A 10 7.72 3.51 23.87
C VAL A 10 7.21 3.77 25.28
N PRO A 11 5.93 4.11 25.43
CA PRO A 11 5.33 4.44 26.73
C PRO A 11 4.97 3.19 27.52
N SER A 12 4.67 3.41 28.81
CA SER A 12 4.08 2.40 29.69
C SER A 12 4.94 1.15 29.91
N LEU A 13 6.25 1.34 29.99
CA LEU A 13 7.20 0.26 30.32
C LEU A 13 7.13 -0.08 31.82
N GLN A 14 5.99 -0.68 32.20
CA GLN A 14 5.67 -1.09 33.57
C GLN A 14 5.67 -2.60 33.66
N ARG A 15 6.09 -3.12 34.82
CA ARG A 15 5.98 -4.54 35.16
C ARG A 15 4.54 -5.01 35.01
N ASN A 16 4.32 -6.17 34.45
CA ASN A 16 3.02 -6.78 34.15
C ASN A 16 2.17 -6.08 33.07
N ARG A 17 2.72 -5.03 32.43
CA ARG A 17 2.07 -4.37 31.31
C ARG A 17 2.85 -4.61 30.02
N PHE A 18 4.17 -4.42 30.07
CA PHE A 18 5.06 -4.78 28.97
C PHE A 18 6.43 -5.19 29.55
N PRO A 19 6.76 -6.49 29.65
CA PRO A 19 5.96 -7.64 29.18
C PRO A 19 4.66 -7.83 29.96
N ALA A 20 3.66 -8.39 29.29
CA ALA A 20 2.38 -8.72 29.90
C ALA A 20 2.54 -9.76 31.02
N LYS A 21 1.72 -9.69 32.07
CA LYS A 21 1.74 -10.66 33.17
C LYS A 21 1.52 -12.10 32.68
N LYS A 22 0.67 -12.28 31.68
CA LYS A 22 0.49 -13.53 30.95
C LYS A 22 0.88 -13.26 29.51
N GLN A 23 1.95 -13.88 29.04
CA GLN A 23 2.34 -13.87 27.65
C GLN A 23 1.22 -14.55 26.82
N GLY A 24 1.04 -14.08 25.57
CA GLY A 24 -0.06 -14.57 24.73
C GLY A 24 -1.38 -13.81 24.88
N GLY A 25 -1.38 -12.69 25.61
CA GLY A 25 -2.53 -11.82 25.74
C GLY A 25 -3.61 -12.37 26.68
N ARG A 26 -4.69 -11.60 26.85
CA ARG A 26 -5.92 -12.11 27.48
C ARG A 26 -6.44 -13.24 26.61
N THR A 27 -6.50 -14.39 27.21
CA THR A 27 -6.81 -15.65 26.56
C THR A 27 -8.14 -15.58 25.81
N VAL A 28 -8.08 -15.28 24.51
CA VAL A 28 -9.18 -15.60 23.58
C VAL A 28 -9.51 -17.10 23.62
N TRP A 29 -8.58 -17.90 24.12
CA TRP A 29 -8.64 -19.37 24.23
C TRP A 29 -9.72 -19.90 25.15
N HIS A 30 -10.28 -19.09 26.07
CA HIS A 30 -11.47 -19.50 26.80
C HIS A 30 -12.77 -19.32 25.98
N ILE A 31 -12.69 -18.60 24.86
CA ILE A 31 -13.81 -18.41 23.94
C ILE A 31 -13.62 -19.32 22.72
N ILE A 32 -12.37 -19.46 22.23
CA ILE A 32 -12.02 -20.31 21.10
C ILE A 32 -11.19 -21.48 21.65
N PRO A 33 -11.70 -22.74 21.61
CA PRO A 33 -10.92 -23.90 22.02
C PRO A 33 -9.63 -24.05 21.21
N GLU A 34 -8.54 -24.38 21.88
CA GLU A 34 -7.22 -24.60 21.25
C GLU A 34 -7.30 -25.64 20.13
N SER A 35 -8.15 -26.68 20.31
CA SER A 35 -8.38 -27.72 19.33
C SER A 35 -9.06 -27.27 18.03
N SER A 36 -9.59 -26.03 18.01
CA SER A 36 -10.26 -25.45 16.84
C SER A 36 -9.32 -24.57 16.00
N VAL A 37 -8.05 -24.49 16.38
CA VAL A 37 -7.06 -23.64 15.69
C VAL A 37 -5.94 -24.53 15.16
N ASP A 38 -5.77 -24.54 13.85
CA ASP A 38 -4.64 -25.22 13.21
C ASP A 38 -3.32 -24.56 13.62
N ASP A 39 -2.30 -25.38 13.90
CA ASP A 39 -0.98 -24.91 14.35
C ASP A 39 -1.06 -24.02 15.61
N PHE A 40 -1.93 -24.34 16.58
CA PHE A 40 -2.10 -23.58 17.82
C PHE A 40 -0.78 -23.20 18.49
N GLU A 41 0.24 -24.06 18.42
CA GLU A 41 1.56 -23.82 19.00
C GLU A 41 2.24 -22.52 18.48
N ARG A 42 1.87 -22.05 17.30
CA ARG A 42 2.37 -20.77 16.77
C ARG A 42 1.86 -19.55 17.53
N TYR A 43 0.79 -19.71 18.28
CA TYR A 43 0.15 -18.64 19.06
C TYR A 43 0.55 -18.67 20.53
N VAL A 44 1.31 -19.70 20.94
CA VAL A 44 1.87 -19.76 22.29
C VAL A 44 3.08 -18.85 22.34
N THR A 45 2.97 -17.76 23.08
CA THR A 45 4.06 -16.77 23.22
C THR A 45 4.68 -16.86 24.60
N ASN A 46 5.95 -16.48 24.70
CA ASN A 46 6.73 -16.42 25.91
C ASN A 46 7.40 -15.04 26.09
N ILE A 47 8.17 -14.86 27.15
CA ILE A 47 8.85 -13.61 27.45
C ILE A 47 9.87 -13.21 26.36
N ASP A 48 10.43 -14.17 25.64
CA ASP A 48 11.40 -13.89 24.57
C ASP A 48 10.71 -13.32 23.33
N ASP A 49 9.46 -13.67 23.09
CA ASP A 49 8.67 -13.06 22.01
C ASP A 49 8.32 -11.61 22.35
N GLU A 50 7.98 -11.34 23.59
CA GLU A 50 7.78 -9.97 24.10
C GLU A 50 9.10 -9.16 24.01
N ARG A 51 10.24 -9.78 24.30
CA ARG A 51 11.57 -9.15 24.16
C ARG A 51 11.89 -8.85 22.70
N ARG A 52 11.57 -9.76 21.78
CA ARG A 52 11.71 -9.51 20.33
C ARG A 52 10.84 -8.34 19.88
N LEU A 53 9.60 -8.26 20.40
CA LEU A 53 8.71 -7.12 20.10
C LEU A 53 9.30 -5.81 20.62
N PHE A 54 9.84 -5.81 21.84
CA PHE A 54 10.54 -4.66 22.40
C PHE A 54 11.74 -4.25 21.55
N TYR A 55 12.59 -5.22 21.17
CA TYR A 55 13.71 -4.97 20.26
C TYR A 55 13.27 -4.37 18.92
N VAL A 56 12.18 -4.89 18.35
CA VAL A 56 11.62 -4.31 17.12
C VAL A 56 11.18 -2.87 17.34
N ALA A 57 10.53 -2.55 18.46
CA ALA A 57 10.13 -1.18 18.78
C ALA A 57 11.34 -0.25 18.90
N LEU A 58 12.40 -0.66 19.62
CA LEU A 58 13.63 0.12 19.76
C LEU A 58 14.29 0.41 18.41
N THR A 59 14.38 -0.61 17.55
CA THR A 59 15.03 -0.51 16.23
C THR A 59 14.23 0.28 15.19
N ARG A 60 13.03 0.76 15.54
CA ARG A 60 12.28 1.69 14.67
C ARG A 60 12.80 3.11 14.73
N ALA A 61 13.56 3.47 15.76
CA ALA A 61 14.13 4.80 15.90
C ALA A 61 15.36 5.00 15.02
N LYS A 62 15.36 6.08 14.23
CA LYS A 62 16.54 6.50 13.46
C LYS A 62 17.47 7.38 14.25
N LYS A 63 16.93 8.24 15.12
CA LYS A 63 17.71 9.27 15.80
C LYS A 63 17.38 9.36 17.29
N PHE A 64 16.11 9.40 17.65
CA PHE A 64 15.67 9.59 19.02
C PHE A 64 14.76 8.44 19.46
N LEU A 65 15.04 7.89 20.62
CA LEU A 65 14.24 6.86 21.27
C LEU A 65 13.89 7.30 22.67
N TYR A 66 12.61 7.33 22.99
CA TYR A 66 12.10 7.69 24.30
C TYR A 66 11.36 6.50 24.90
N CYS A 67 11.90 5.95 25.97
CA CYS A 67 11.28 4.87 26.75
C CYS A 67 10.73 5.49 28.04
N ALA A 68 9.42 5.37 28.26
CA ALA A 68 8.78 6.01 29.40
C ALA A 68 8.18 4.99 30.38
N PHE A 69 8.44 5.24 31.65
CA PHE A 69 7.85 4.54 32.77
C PHE A 69 7.21 5.59 33.69
N GLY A 70 6.00 5.31 34.14
CA GLY A 70 5.32 6.09 35.17
C GLY A 70 4.68 5.15 36.17
N PRO A 71 4.90 5.35 37.51
CA PRO A 71 4.27 4.51 38.51
C PRO A 71 2.75 4.63 38.43
N GLY A 72 2.08 3.51 38.28
CA GLY A 72 0.63 3.45 38.26
C GLY A 72 0.03 3.50 39.70
N GLU A 73 -1.24 3.78 39.79
CA GLU A 73 -1.96 3.86 41.08
C GLU A 73 -2.04 2.51 41.80
N THR A 74 -2.01 1.41 41.09
CA THR A 74 -2.07 0.07 41.64
C THR A 74 -0.69 -0.56 41.84
N ARG A 75 -0.53 -1.36 42.93
CA ARG A 75 0.72 -2.09 43.18
C ARG A 75 1.24 -2.90 42.02
N LEU A 76 0.36 -3.35 41.12
CA LEU A 76 0.70 -4.15 39.96
C LEU A 76 1.56 -3.37 38.92
N TYR A 77 1.47 -2.04 38.90
CA TYR A 77 2.11 -1.18 37.90
C TYR A 77 3.08 -0.16 38.51
N GLN A 78 3.51 -0.40 39.78
CA GLN A 78 4.42 0.51 40.46
C GLN A 78 5.90 0.30 40.12
N GLN A 79 6.25 -0.81 39.47
CA GLN A 79 7.62 -1.16 39.15
C GLN A 79 7.86 -1.00 37.65
N SER A 80 9.11 -0.65 37.30
CA SER A 80 9.58 -0.64 35.92
C SER A 80 9.49 -1.99 35.25
N SER A 81 9.44 -1.99 33.94
CA SER A 81 9.56 -3.18 33.12
C SER A 81 10.96 -3.81 33.24
N VAL A 82 11.02 -5.13 33.28
CA VAL A 82 12.30 -5.85 33.20
C VAL A 82 13.11 -5.43 31.96
N PHE A 83 12.43 -5.12 30.86
CA PHE A 83 13.10 -4.68 29.62
C PHE A 83 13.71 -3.27 29.77
N LEU A 84 13.09 -2.40 30.55
CA LEU A 84 13.69 -1.10 30.87
C LEU A 84 14.88 -1.30 31.82
N ASP A 85 14.77 -2.17 32.81
CA ASP A 85 15.85 -2.49 33.74
C ASP A 85 17.08 -3.11 33.03
N GLU A 86 16.85 -3.87 31.94
CA GLU A 86 17.93 -4.44 31.12
C GLU A 86 18.75 -3.38 30.36
N ILE A 87 18.17 -2.22 30.04
CA ILE A 87 18.82 -1.19 29.23
C ILE A 87 19.21 0.07 29.98
N HIS A 88 18.59 0.39 31.12
CA HIS A 88 18.77 1.68 31.79
C HIS A 88 20.21 1.94 32.27
N HIS A 89 21.00 0.91 32.51
CA HIS A 89 22.39 1.02 32.95
C HIS A 89 23.40 1.17 31.79
N LEU A 90 22.92 1.12 30.54
CA LEU A 90 23.80 1.35 29.40
C LEU A 90 24.22 2.83 29.34
N GLY A 91 25.53 3.07 29.14
CA GLY A 91 26.08 4.43 29.16
C GLY A 91 25.52 5.39 28.10
N GLN A 92 24.77 4.88 27.13
CA GLN A 92 24.08 5.68 26.10
C GLN A 92 22.67 6.09 26.51
N VAL A 93 22.14 5.60 27.63
CA VAL A 93 20.80 5.93 28.13
C VAL A 93 20.86 7.11 29.08
N CYS A 94 20.16 8.18 28.74
CA CYS A 94 19.98 9.33 29.63
C CYS A 94 18.66 9.15 30.39
N LEU A 95 18.71 9.25 31.71
CA LEU A 95 17.52 9.26 32.55
C LEU A 95 17.06 10.70 32.77
N GLU A 96 15.83 11.00 32.38
CA GLU A 96 15.22 12.30 32.57
C GLU A 96 13.90 12.16 33.34
N GLU A 97 13.72 12.98 34.37
CA GLU A 97 12.41 13.10 35.02
C GLU A 97 11.60 14.18 34.27
N PRO A 98 10.32 13.92 33.95
CA PRO A 98 9.49 14.93 33.34
C PRO A 98 9.30 16.11 34.32
N PRO A 99 9.13 17.32 33.82
CA PRO A 99 8.90 18.48 34.68
C PRO A 99 7.61 18.28 35.47
N ARG A 100 7.62 18.62 36.74
CA ARG A 100 6.48 18.48 37.65
C ARG A 100 5.26 19.30 37.24
N LYS A 101 5.48 20.37 36.47
CA LYS A 101 4.42 21.17 35.86
C LYS A 101 4.75 21.37 34.39
N TRP A 102 3.83 20.98 33.55
CA TRP A 102 3.90 21.31 32.14
C TRP A 102 3.57 22.80 31.95
N PRO A 103 4.20 23.49 31.01
CA PRO A 103 3.79 24.83 30.66
C PRO A 103 2.33 24.87 30.25
N GLU A 104 1.56 25.84 30.67
CA GLU A 104 0.14 26.02 30.38
C GLU A 104 -0.15 26.08 28.87
N SER A 105 0.85 26.56 28.12
CA SER A 105 0.81 26.50 26.65
C SER A 105 2.17 26.04 26.13
N LEU A 106 2.15 25.06 25.24
CA LEU A 106 3.31 24.77 24.42
C LEU A 106 3.58 25.98 23.52
N PRO A 107 4.87 26.38 23.33
CA PRO A 107 5.18 27.40 22.36
C PRO A 107 4.55 27.02 21.02
N SER A 108 3.82 27.97 20.42
CA SER A 108 3.29 27.77 19.09
C SER A 108 4.46 27.53 18.15
N VAL A 109 4.63 26.30 17.72
CA VAL A 109 5.54 26.02 16.61
C VAL A 109 4.93 26.73 15.42
N SER A 110 5.64 27.73 14.88
CA SER A 110 5.27 28.28 13.58
C SER A 110 5.09 27.11 12.63
N LYS A 111 3.93 27.01 12.00
CA LYS A 111 3.69 25.98 10.98
C LYS A 111 4.82 26.14 9.97
N VAL A 112 5.75 25.19 9.96
CA VAL A 112 6.70 25.10 8.86
C VAL A 112 5.82 24.96 7.62
N GLU A 113 5.95 25.87 6.68
CA GLU A 113 5.31 25.73 5.40
C GLU A 113 5.64 24.34 4.89
N VAL A 114 4.62 23.51 4.70
CA VAL A 114 4.82 22.20 4.09
C VAL A 114 5.12 22.51 2.62
N PRO A 115 6.37 22.40 2.19
CA PRO A 115 6.77 22.98 0.90
C PRO A 115 6.00 22.36 -0.26
N THR A 116 5.62 21.09 -0.15
CA THR A 116 4.81 20.40 -1.16
C THR A 116 4.17 19.15 -0.57
N VAL A 117 2.86 19.04 -0.68
CA VAL A 117 2.11 17.84 -0.32
C VAL A 117 2.09 16.91 -1.55
N ARG A 118 2.61 15.70 -1.39
CA ARG A 118 2.58 14.67 -2.45
C ARG A 118 1.48 13.67 -2.14
N LEU A 119 0.55 13.49 -3.06
CA LEU A 119 -0.54 12.53 -2.97
C LEU A 119 -0.52 11.61 -4.18
N SER A 120 -0.77 10.32 -3.96
CA SER A 120 -1.17 9.45 -5.06
C SER A 120 -2.58 9.79 -5.54
N PHE A 121 -2.92 9.41 -6.76
CA PHE A 121 -4.29 9.56 -7.26
C PHE A 121 -5.31 8.93 -6.31
N SER A 122 -5.02 7.74 -5.76
CA SER A 122 -5.91 7.08 -4.81
C SER A 122 -6.11 7.90 -3.53
N GLU A 123 -5.04 8.46 -2.98
CA GLU A 123 -5.12 9.32 -1.79
C GLU A 123 -5.93 10.58 -2.07
N TRP A 124 -5.68 11.25 -3.19
CA TRP A 124 -6.43 12.42 -3.63
C TRP A 124 -7.91 12.12 -3.84
N LYS A 125 -8.23 11.00 -4.49
CA LYS A 125 -9.61 10.51 -4.66
C LYS A 125 -10.32 10.35 -3.32
N TYR A 126 -9.72 9.65 -2.36
CA TYR A 126 -10.33 9.47 -1.04
C TYR A 126 -10.50 10.78 -0.30
N PHE A 127 -9.53 11.68 -0.40
CA PHE A 127 -9.62 13.01 0.21
C PHE A 127 -10.77 13.83 -0.40
N SER A 128 -10.90 13.82 -1.72
CA SER A 128 -11.95 14.57 -2.43
C SER A 128 -13.34 14.03 -2.16
N GLN A 129 -13.50 12.72 -2.01
CA GLN A 129 -14.78 12.10 -1.67
C GLN A 129 -15.15 12.33 -0.21
N CYS A 130 -14.25 12.12 0.71
CA CYS A 130 -14.47 12.30 2.13
C CYS A 130 -13.12 12.45 2.88
N PRO A 131 -12.75 13.67 3.30
CA PRO A 131 -11.52 13.90 4.06
C PRO A 131 -11.41 13.08 5.35
N TYR A 132 -12.55 12.73 5.97
CA TYR A 132 -12.57 11.87 7.15
C TYR A 132 -12.19 10.42 6.81
N MET A 133 -12.70 9.88 5.71
CA MET A 133 -12.29 8.56 5.20
C MET A 133 -10.80 8.53 4.86
N PHE A 134 -10.29 9.57 4.20
CA PHE A 134 -8.85 9.73 3.95
C PHE A 134 -8.06 9.69 5.26
N LYS A 135 -8.48 10.46 6.26
CA LYS A 135 -7.83 10.49 7.58
C LYS A 135 -7.79 9.11 8.23
N LEU A 136 -8.91 8.40 8.24
CA LEU A 136 -8.98 7.06 8.81
C LEU A 136 -8.06 6.09 8.07
N ARG A 137 -8.14 6.05 6.74
CA ARG A 137 -7.45 5.06 5.91
C ARG A 137 -5.94 5.33 5.83
N PHE A 138 -5.53 6.55 5.48
CA PHE A 138 -4.14 6.86 5.16
C PHE A 138 -3.33 7.41 6.34
N LEU A 139 -3.95 8.16 7.25
CA LEU A 139 -3.25 8.70 8.41
C LEU A 139 -3.30 7.76 9.62
N TYR A 140 -4.43 7.06 9.83
CA TYR A 140 -4.61 6.17 10.97
C TYR A 140 -4.50 4.69 10.63
N GLY A 141 -4.44 4.31 9.35
CA GLY A 141 -4.25 2.94 8.91
C GLY A 141 -5.47 2.02 9.09
N PHE A 142 -6.68 2.57 9.18
CA PHE A 142 -7.90 1.76 9.18
C PHE A 142 -8.15 1.25 7.77
N ASN A 143 -7.94 -0.05 7.59
CA ASN A 143 -8.20 -0.73 6.33
C ASN A 143 -9.45 -1.59 6.43
N GLU A 144 -10.11 -1.78 5.29
CA GLU A 144 -11.16 -2.78 5.16
C GLU A 144 -10.61 -4.19 5.43
N PRO A 145 -11.46 -5.15 5.83
CA PRO A 145 -11.05 -6.55 5.94
C PRO A 145 -10.40 -7.03 4.63
N LEU A 146 -9.34 -7.80 4.77
CA LEU A 146 -8.60 -8.32 3.61
C LEU A 146 -9.49 -9.30 2.82
N ALA A 147 -9.63 -9.06 1.53
CA ALA A 147 -10.33 -9.97 0.64
C ALA A 147 -9.44 -11.17 0.31
N GLU A 148 -10.04 -12.37 0.21
CA GLU A 148 -9.32 -13.59 -0.18
C GLU A 148 -8.66 -13.48 -1.55
N ALA A 149 -9.27 -12.73 -2.47
CA ALA A 149 -8.74 -12.44 -3.81
C ALA A 149 -7.75 -11.25 -3.83
N LEU A 150 -7.29 -10.78 -2.67
CA LEU A 150 -6.33 -9.68 -2.62
C LEU A 150 -5.05 -10.05 -3.38
N GLY A 151 -4.63 -9.18 -4.28
CA GLY A 151 -3.48 -9.38 -5.15
C GLY A 151 -3.83 -9.72 -6.59
N TYR A 152 -5.04 -10.22 -6.87
CA TYR A 152 -5.45 -10.64 -8.22
C TYR A 152 -5.28 -9.54 -9.28
N GLY A 153 -5.86 -8.36 -9.04
CA GLY A 153 -5.73 -7.24 -9.95
C GLY A 153 -4.28 -6.83 -10.17
N LYS A 154 -3.52 -6.71 -9.07
CA LYS A 154 -2.09 -6.37 -9.15
C LYS A 154 -1.29 -7.40 -9.95
N SER A 155 -1.55 -8.68 -9.75
CA SER A 155 -0.89 -9.76 -10.49
C SER A 155 -1.14 -9.67 -11.99
N LEU A 156 -2.37 -9.34 -12.40
CA LEU A 156 -2.71 -9.10 -13.81
C LEU A 156 -1.98 -7.89 -14.38
N HIS A 157 -1.96 -6.77 -13.67
CA HIS A 157 -1.21 -5.57 -14.10
C HIS A 157 0.28 -5.86 -14.23
N ASP A 158 0.90 -6.53 -13.25
CA ASP A 158 2.33 -6.88 -13.29
C ASP A 158 2.65 -7.83 -14.47
N ALA A 159 1.76 -8.78 -14.79
CA ALA A 159 1.92 -9.68 -15.93
C ALA A 159 1.77 -8.93 -17.27
N LEU A 160 0.78 -8.04 -17.40
CA LEU A 160 0.60 -7.19 -18.59
C LEU A 160 1.79 -6.25 -18.77
N ALA A 161 2.29 -5.66 -17.70
CA ALA A 161 3.47 -4.81 -17.74
C ALA A 161 4.69 -5.56 -18.28
N GLU A 162 4.91 -6.82 -17.90
CA GLU A 162 5.99 -7.64 -18.46
C GLU A 162 5.76 -7.94 -19.94
N ILE A 163 4.52 -8.29 -20.34
CA ILE A 163 4.16 -8.52 -21.74
C ILE A 163 4.46 -7.28 -22.61
N HIS A 164 4.01 -6.09 -22.15
CA HIS A 164 4.26 -4.85 -22.90
C HIS A 164 5.74 -4.49 -22.94
N ARG A 165 6.46 -4.68 -21.85
CA ARG A 165 7.91 -4.42 -21.80
C ARG A 165 8.66 -5.31 -22.79
N LEU A 166 8.30 -6.59 -22.91
CA LEU A 166 8.88 -7.49 -23.90
C LEU A 166 8.56 -6.99 -25.34
N ALA A 167 7.32 -6.61 -25.59
CA ALA A 167 6.89 -6.09 -26.88
C ALA A 167 7.63 -4.77 -27.24
N ILE A 168 7.76 -3.83 -26.31
CA ILE A 168 8.53 -2.58 -26.51
C ILE A 168 9.99 -2.87 -26.84
N ASN A 169 10.57 -3.93 -26.27
CA ASN A 169 11.94 -4.36 -26.57
C ASN A 169 12.05 -5.14 -27.92
N GLY A 170 10.97 -5.28 -28.68
CA GLY A 170 10.93 -6.01 -29.94
C GLY A 170 10.82 -7.53 -29.80
N GLU A 171 10.54 -8.03 -28.61
CA GLU A 171 10.36 -9.45 -28.37
C GLU A 171 8.90 -9.87 -28.67
N THR A 172 8.72 -10.98 -29.37
CA THR A 172 7.39 -11.52 -29.67
C THR A 172 6.91 -12.41 -28.51
N VAL A 173 5.85 -12.00 -27.83
CA VAL A 173 5.21 -12.83 -26.79
C VAL A 173 4.26 -13.81 -27.44
N LYS A 174 4.54 -15.11 -27.30
CA LYS A 174 3.69 -16.19 -27.81
C LYS A 174 2.62 -16.59 -26.78
N PRO A 175 1.47 -17.12 -27.20
CA PRO A 175 0.46 -17.64 -26.28
C PRO A 175 1.01 -18.67 -25.26
N SER A 176 2.00 -19.47 -25.66
CA SER A 176 2.68 -20.44 -24.79
C SER A 176 3.48 -19.80 -23.63
N ASP A 177 3.85 -18.52 -23.76
CA ASP A 177 4.65 -17.84 -22.76
C ASP A 177 3.79 -17.24 -21.63
N LEU A 178 2.49 -17.05 -21.87
CA LEU A 178 1.58 -16.35 -20.94
C LEU A 178 1.46 -17.07 -19.60
N GLY A 179 1.42 -18.40 -19.59
CA GLY A 179 1.38 -19.19 -18.34
C GLY A 179 2.63 -18.91 -17.49
N ARG A 180 3.81 -19.00 -18.07
CA ARG A 180 5.08 -18.73 -17.40
C ARG A 180 5.21 -17.28 -16.88
N ILE A 181 4.71 -16.31 -17.65
CA ILE A 181 4.70 -14.90 -17.24
C ILE A 181 3.73 -14.73 -16.06
N LEU A 182 2.53 -15.32 -16.15
CA LEU A 182 1.56 -15.24 -15.06
C LEU A 182 2.09 -15.87 -13.77
N ASP A 183 2.66 -17.07 -13.83
CA ASP A 183 3.20 -17.77 -12.66
C ASP A 183 4.25 -16.95 -11.90
N LYS A 184 5.03 -16.16 -12.62
CA LYS A 184 6.04 -15.26 -12.03
C LYS A 184 5.40 -14.13 -11.22
N HIS A 185 4.22 -13.66 -11.63
CA HIS A 185 3.57 -12.47 -11.06
C HIS A 185 2.36 -12.79 -10.19
N LEU A 186 1.80 -14.02 -10.27
CA LEU A 186 0.62 -14.40 -9.53
C LEU A 186 0.90 -14.49 -8.03
N HIS A 187 0.44 -13.49 -7.30
CA HIS A 187 0.62 -13.40 -5.86
C HIS A 187 -0.71 -13.20 -5.15
N LEU A 188 -1.24 -14.27 -4.57
CA LEU A 188 -2.54 -14.34 -3.89
C LEU A 188 -2.32 -14.83 -2.44
N PRO A 189 -1.83 -13.96 -1.54
CA PRO A 189 -1.33 -14.38 -0.22
C PRO A 189 -2.43 -14.91 0.73
N TYR A 190 -3.70 -14.54 0.48
CA TYR A 190 -4.82 -14.90 1.34
C TYR A 190 -5.80 -15.89 0.70
N ALA A 191 -5.57 -16.27 -0.55
CA ALA A 191 -6.43 -17.25 -1.24
C ALA A 191 -6.08 -18.68 -0.82
N TYR A 192 -7.09 -19.47 -0.50
CA TYR A 192 -6.93 -20.91 -0.33
C TYR A 192 -6.69 -21.60 -1.70
N THR A 193 -6.18 -22.82 -1.69
CA THR A 193 -5.71 -23.54 -2.90
C THR A 193 -6.73 -23.52 -4.05
N GLY A 194 -7.97 -23.95 -3.81
CA GLY A 194 -9.00 -23.97 -4.86
C GLY A 194 -9.35 -22.59 -5.42
N LEU A 195 -9.27 -21.52 -4.61
CA LEU A 195 -9.46 -20.16 -5.10
C LEU A 195 -8.25 -19.68 -5.91
N LYS A 196 -7.03 -20.07 -5.51
CA LYS A 196 -5.81 -19.76 -6.29
C LYS A 196 -5.88 -20.35 -7.68
N ASP A 197 -6.29 -21.61 -7.80
CA ASP A 197 -6.43 -22.30 -9.07
C ASP A 197 -7.48 -21.59 -9.94
N THR A 198 -8.66 -21.31 -9.38
CA THR A 198 -9.75 -20.62 -10.10
C THR A 198 -9.32 -19.22 -10.58
N LEU A 199 -8.65 -18.46 -9.72
CA LEU A 199 -8.19 -17.12 -10.08
C LEU A 199 -7.01 -17.16 -11.05
N GLY A 200 -6.13 -18.16 -10.95
CA GLY A 200 -5.04 -18.40 -11.89
C GLY A 200 -5.57 -18.69 -13.29
N ASP A 201 -6.55 -19.60 -13.42
CA ASP A 201 -7.20 -19.92 -14.70
C ASP A 201 -7.91 -18.69 -15.29
N ALA A 202 -8.62 -17.92 -14.45
CA ALA A 202 -9.29 -16.71 -14.89
C ALA A 202 -8.29 -15.64 -15.37
N ALA A 203 -7.17 -15.49 -14.67
CA ALA A 203 -6.11 -14.57 -15.06
C ALA A 203 -5.46 -14.97 -16.38
N LEU A 204 -5.14 -16.25 -16.55
CA LEU A 204 -4.56 -16.77 -17.78
C LEU A 204 -5.52 -16.57 -18.98
N ALA A 205 -6.81 -16.85 -18.79
CA ALA A 205 -7.82 -16.60 -19.80
C ALA A 205 -7.96 -15.11 -20.14
N ALA A 206 -7.82 -14.21 -19.15
CA ALA A 206 -7.82 -12.76 -19.37
C ALA A 206 -6.62 -12.31 -20.21
N LEU A 207 -5.42 -12.80 -19.92
CA LEU A 207 -4.20 -12.51 -20.69
C LEU A 207 -4.31 -13.03 -22.14
N HIS A 208 -4.83 -14.23 -22.34
CA HIS A 208 -5.08 -14.78 -23.69
C HIS A 208 -6.06 -13.92 -24.49
N ARG A 209 -7.18 -13.50 -23.86
CA ARG A 209 -8.15 -12.63 -24.54
C ARG A 209 -7.52 -11.29 -24.89
N TYR A 210 -6.81 -10.67 -23.95
CA TYR A 210 -6.17 -9.38 -24.16
C TYR A 210 -5.16 -9.45 -25.32
N THR A 211 -4.24 -10.39 -25.31
CA THR A 211 -3.21 -10.52 -26.35
C THR A 211 -3.79 -10.86 -27.73
N THR A 212 -4.97 -11.49 -27.78
CA THR A 212 -5.65 -11.80 -29.04
C THR A 212 -6.48 -10.62 -29.55
N LEU A 213 -7.29 -10.01 -28.69
CA LEU A 213 -8.23 -8.95 -29.10
C LEU A 213 -7.57 -7.57 -29.22
N HIS A 214 -6.51 -7.35 -28.45
CA HIS A 214 -5.79 -6.08 -28.39
C HIS A 214 -4.34 -6.21 -28.86
N SER A 215 -4.07 -7.06 -29.84
CA SER A 215 -2.73 -7.30 -30.37
C SER A 215 -2.06 -6.03 -30.89
N ALA A 216 -2.83 -5.06 -31.40
CA ALA A 216 -2.33 -3.74 -31.78
C ALA A 216 -1.69 -2.99 -30.60
N ASN A 217 -2.19 -3.15 -29.38
CA ASN A 217 -1.58 -2.53 -28.21
C ASN A 217 -0.16 -3.04 -27.92
N LEU A 218 0.16 -4.25 -28.37
CA LEU A 218 1.52 -4.80 -28.23
C LEU A 218 2.50 -4.19 -29.22
N THR A 219 2.05 -3.97 -30.47
CA THR A 219 2.91 -3.40 -31.53
C THR A 219 3.03 -1.88 -31.44
N GLU A 220 2.03 -1.20 -30.90
CA GLU A 220 1.97 0.25 -30.75
C GLU A 220 2.45 0.72 -29.35
N ALA A 221 2.80 -0.19 -28.45
CA ALA A 221 3.26 0.12 -27.09
C ALA A 221 4.56 0.93 -27.12
N THR A 222 4.58 2.05 -26.40
CA THR A 222 5.78 2.89 -26.27
C THR A 222 6.32 2.93 -24.85
N HIS A 223 5.44 2.98 -23.85
CA HIS A 223 5.80 2.95 -22.43
C HIS A 223 4.79 2.12 -21.65
N SER A 224 5.27 1.36 -20.67
CA SER A 224 4.46 0.58 -19.74
C SER A 224 4.78 1.00 -18.30
N GLU A 225 3.76 1.09 -17.44
CA GLU A 225 3.89 1.48 -16.03
C GLU A 225 4.56 2.86 -15.85
N GLN A 226 4.21 3.81 -16.71
CA GLN A 226 4.81 5.14 -16.70
C GLN A 226 4.30 5.97 -15.52
N ILE A 227 5.22 6.36 -14.64
CA ILE A 227 4.91 7.29 -13.55
C ILE A 227 4.78 8.70 -14.14
N VAL A 228 3.71 9.37 -13.77
CA VAL A 228 3.41 10.76 -14.09
C VAL A 228 3.11 11.54 -12.84
N GLU A 229 3.47 12.81 -12.84
CA GLU A 229 3.19 13.75 -11.76
C GLU A 229 2.61 15.02 -12.39
N PHE A 230 1.67 15.65 -11.70
CA PHE A 230 1.18 16.96 -12.10
C PHE A 230 0.84 17.79 -10.85
N SER A 231 0.91 19.10 -11.00
CA SER A 231 0.62 20.05 -9.91
C SER A 231 -0.69 20.78 -10.20
N PRO A 232 -1.82 20.39 -9.58
CA PRO A 232 -3.10 21.08 -9.76
C PRO A 232 -3.10 22.48 -9.15
N GLN A 233 -2.23 22.72 -8.18
CA GLN A 233 -2.02 24.02 -7.54
C GLN A 233 -0.66 24.08 -6.86
N GLU A 234 -0.18 25.27 -6.58
CA GLU A 234 1.08 25.48 -5.84
C GLU A 234 1.06 24.74 -4.49
N GLY A 235 2.12 24.00 -4.19
CA GLY A 235 2.24 23.19 -2.97
C GLY A 235 1.52 21.85 -2.97
N LEU A 236 0.87 21.46 -4.06
CA LEU A 236 0.26 20.14 -4.21
C LEU A 236 0.79 19.42 -5.44
N LEU A 237 1.31 18.22 -5.26
CA LEU A 237 1.76 17.33 -6.32
C LEU A 237 0.96 16.03 -6.27
N VAL A 238 0.28 15.73 -7.36
CA VAL A 238 -0.45 14.46 -7.51
C VAL A 238 0.35 13.55 -8.46
N HIS A 239 0.60 12.33 -8.01
CA HIS A 239 1.27 11.34 -8.85
C HIS A 239 0.34 10.17 -9.18
N GLY A 240 0.49 9.66 -10.38
CA GLY A 240 -0.21 8.50 -10.87
C GLY A 240 0.71 7.59 -11.66
N ARG A 241 0.17 6.47 -12.09
CA ARG A 241 0.88 5.54 -12.95
C ARG A 241 -0.03 5.12 -14.08
N ILE A 242 0.40 5.40 -15.31
CA ILE A 242 -0.29 5.01 -16.53
C ILE A 242 0.14 3.58 -16.86
N ASP A 243 -0.81 2.66 -16.99
CA ASP A 243 -0.51 1.26 -17.23
C ASP A 243 0.17 1.05 -18.59
N LEU A 244 -0.35 1.71 -19.65
CA LEU A 244 0.21 1.62 -21.00
C LEU A 244 0.04 2.94 -21.76
N ILE A 245 1.10 3.37 -22.42
CA ILE A 245 1.07 4.42 -23.45
C ILE A 245 1.33 3.75 -24.78
N SER A 246 0.45 3.96 -25.74
CA SER A 246 0.61 3.49 -27.11
C SER A 246 0.57 4.64 -28.10
N GLN A 247 1.35 4.53 -29.17
CA GLN A 247 1.40 5.51 -30.24
C GLN A 247 1.28 4.82 -31.58
N ARG A 248 0.25 5.18 -32.34
CA ARG A 248 0.06 4.71 -33.71
C ARG A 248 1.02 5.38 -34.68
N ASP A 249 1.25 4.74 -35.80
CA ASP A 249 2.04 5.32 -36.91
C ASP A 249 1.50 6.68 -37.36
N THR A 250 0.21 6.93 -37.18
CA THR A 250 -0.46 8.23 -37.44
C THR A 250 -0.06 9.34 -36.46
N GLY A 251 0.71 9.02 -35.42
CA GLY A 251 1.09 9.95 -34.36
C GLY A 251 0.06 10.08 -33.24
N ILE A 252 -1.09 9.39 -33.33
CA ILE A 252 -2.14 9.38 -32.29
C ILE A 252 -1.63 8.67 -31.05
N VAL A 253 -1.66 9.36 -29.91
CA VAL A 253 -1.28 8.84 -28.59
C VAL A 253 -2.48 8.42 -27.81
N ARG A 254 -2.43 7.20 -27.26
CA ARG A 254 -3.46 6.65 -26.37
C ARG A 254 -2.83 6.33 -25.01
N LEU A 255 -3.52 6.74 -23.95
CA LEU A 255 -3.27 6.27 -22.59
C LEU A 255 -4.27 5.18 -22.27
N ILE A 256 -3.79 4.04 -21.79
CA ILE A 256 -4.64 2.88 -21.51
C ILE A 256 -4.51 2.52 -20.03
N ASP A 257 -5.66 2.43 -19.36
CA ASP A 257 -5.81 1.98 -17.97
C ASP A 257 -6.52 0.63 -17.97
N PHE A 258 -5.92 -0.36 -17.30
CA PHE A 258 -6.47 -1.70 -17.22
C PHE A 258 -7.37 -1.87 -16.00
N LYS A 259 -8.52 -2.49 -16.18
CA LYS A 259 -9.42 -2.85 -15.09
C LYS A 259 -9.64 -4.36 -15.05
N SER A 260 -9.37 -4.96 -13.91
CA SER A 260 -9.43 -6.42 -13.70
C SER A 260 -10.78 -6.91 -13.17
N SER A 261 -11.74 -6.03 -12.93
CA SER A 261 -13.04 -6.41 -12.37
C SER A 261 -14.19 -5.61 -12.97
N ASN A 262 -15.37 -6.26 -13.08
CA ASN A 262 -16.65 -5.66 -13.46
C ASN A 262 -17.23 -4.66 -12.42
N ARG A 263 -16.57 -4.45 -11.28
CA ARG A 263 -16.99 -3.39 -10.36
C ARG A 263 -16.66 -2.06 -11.04
N ALA A 264 -17.64 -1.58 -11.80
CA ALA A 264 -17.61 -0.23 -12.34
C ALA A 264 -17.29 0.74 -11.21
N GLN A 265 -16.11 1.38 -11.29
CA GLN A 265 -15.95 2.62 -10.55
C GLN A 265 -17.05 3.56 -11.08
N SER A 266 -17.58 4.43 -10.22
CA SER A 266 -18.51 5.44 -10.72
C SER A 266 -17.84 6.19 -11.87
N GLU A 267 -18.64 6.57 -12.85
CA GLU A 267 -18.17 7.24 -14.08
C GLU A 267 -17.31 8.47 -13.74
N ASP A 268 -17.77 9.27 -12.76
CA ASP A 268 -17.07 10.47 -12.25
C ASP A 268 -15.65 10.16 -11.72
N ILE A 269 -15.45 9.02 -11.06
CA ILE A 269 -14.14 8.65 -10.50
C ILE A 269 -13.20 8.21 -11.61
N THR A 270 -13.72 7.51 -12.60
CA THR A 270 -12.95 7.08 -13.76
C THR A 270 -12.51 8.29 -14.56
N GLU A 271 -13.41 9.25 -14.79
CA GLU A 271 -13.12 10.50 -15.49
C GLU A 271 -12.04 11.32 -14.75
N ALA A 272 -12.16 11.47 -13.43
CA ALA A 272 -11.13 12.15 -12.64
C ALA A 272 -9.76 11.49 -12.73
N GLN A 273 -9.69 10.15 -12.75
CA GLN A 273 -8.44 9.41 -12.94
C GLN A 273 -7.84 9.67 -14.31
N LEU A 274 -8.66 9.65 -15.33
CA LEU A 274 -8.23 9.87 -16.71
C LEU A 274 -7.71 11.30 -16.90
N ASN A 275 -8.35 12.29 -16.30
CA ASN A 275 -7.90 13.68 -16.33
C ASN A 275 -6.53 13.86 -15.64
N VAL A 276 -6.31 13.18 -14.51
CA VAL A 276 -4.99 13.17 -13.84
C VAL A 276 -3.92 12.57 -14.76
N TYR A 277 -4.24 11.48 -15.47
CA TYR A 277 -3.29 10.86 -16.39
C TYR A 277 -3.00 11.77 -17.60
N ALA A 278 -4.01 12.44 -18.15
CA ALA A 278 -3.82 13.37 -19.24
C ALA A 278 -2.93 14.56 -18.85
N ALA A 279 -3.22 15.18 -17.69
CA ALA A 279 -2.41 16.28 -17.17
C ALA A 279 -0.96 15.85 -16.86
N GLY A 280 -0.79 14.70 -16.20
CA GLY A 280 0.55 14.17 -15.91
C GLY A 280 1.32 13.78 -17.17
N TYR A 281 0.64 13.30 -18.22
CA TYR A 281 1.26 13.04 -19.52
C TYR A 281 1.66 14.36 -20.22
N GLU A 282 0.81 15.39 -20.14
CA GLU A 282 1.11 16.71 -20.69
C GLU A 282 2.35 17.33 -20.02
N ASP A 283 2.44 17.28 -18.69
CA ASP A 283 3.63 17.76 -17.96
C ASP A 283 4.91 17.00 -18.36
N LEU A 284 4.79 15.70 -18.61
CA LEU A 284 5.94 14.85 -18.98
C LEU A 284 6.37 15.02 -20.43
N MET A 285 5.42 15.10 -21.37
CA MET A 285 5.66 15.03 -22.81
C MET A 285 5.46 16.36 -23.54
N GLY A 286 4.97 17.40 -22.87
CA GLY A 286 4.72 18.72 -23.43
C GLY A 286 3.50 18.79 -24.36
N ARG A 287 2.66 17.75 -24.40
CA ARG A 287 1.41 17.71 -25.17
C ARG A 287 0.36 16.81 -24.50
N LEU A 288 -0.92 17.11 -24.71
CA LEU A 288 -2.01 16.23 -24.31
C LEU A 288 -2.01 14.92 -25.14
N PRO A 289 -2.47 13.80 -24.55
CA PRO A 289 -2.79 12.60 -25.32
C PRO A 289 -4.02 12.86 -26.21
N ASP A 290 -4.19 12.06 -27.26
CA ASP A 290 -5.34 12.18 -28.15
C ASP A 290 -6.55 11.38 -27.63
N ILE A 291 -6.29 10.23 -26.99
CA ILE A 291 -7.34 9.31 -26.52
C ILE A 291 -6.92 8.76 -25.15
N ILE A 292 -7.91 8.62 -24.27
CA ILE A 292 -7.76 7.83 -23.06
C ILE A 292 -8.72 6.65 -23.13
N GLU A 293 -8.19 5.47 -22.81
CA GLU A 293 -8.90 4.22 -22.93
C GLU A 293 -8.92 3.48 -21.59
N VAL A 294 -10.10 3.03 -21.17
CA VAL A 294 -10.24 2.02 -20.11
C VAL A 294 -10.42 0.67 -20.76
N CYS A 295 -9.44 -0.19 -20.59
CA CYS A 295 -9.47 -1.55 -21.10
C CYS A 295 -9.88 -2.53 -19.99
N ASN A 296 -11.07 -3.07 -20.09
CA ASN A 296 -11.58 -4.03 -19.12
C ASN A 296 -11.14 -5.46 -19.50
N LEU A 297 -10.45 -6.12 -18.60
CA LEU A 297 -9.92 -7.48 -18.77
C LEU A 297 -10.96 -8.58 -18.49
N ASP A 298 -12.14 -8.21 -17.97
CA ASP A 298 -13.25 -9.15 -17.73
C ASP A 298 -13.84 -9.66 -19.06
N PRO A 299 -14.33 -10.93 -19.13
CA PRO A 299 -14.93 -11.51 -20.35
C PRO A 299 -16.09 -10.70 -20.93
N LYS A 300 -16.80 -9.95 -20.10
CA LYS A 300 -17.93 -9.10 -20.50
C LYS A 300 -17.53 -7.64 -20.68
N GLY A 301 -16.28 -7.31 -20.35
CA GLY A 301 -15.77 -5.94 -20.39
C GLY A 301 -15.59 -5.45 -21.82
N LYS A 302 -15.96 -4.20 -22.04
CA LYS A 302 -15.68 -3.47 -23.28
C LYS A 302 -14.60 -2.43 -23.03
N ALA A 303 -13.76 -2.20 -24.01
CA ALA A 303 -12.89 -1.04 -24.00
C ALA A 303 -13.73 0.23 -24.20
N ILE A 304 -13.57 1.20 -23.31
CA ILE A 304 -14.24 2.52 -23.40
C ILE A 304 -13.15 3.52 -23.80
N GLN A 305 -13.34 4.15 -24.94
CA GLN A 305 -12.43 5.17 -25.45
C GLN A 305 -13.07 6.54 -25.30
N THR A 306 -12.35 7.47 -24.68
CA THR A 306 -12.77 8.85 -24.53
C THR A 306 -11.75 9.75 -25.21
N PRO A 307 -12.14 10.50 -26.25
CA PRO A 307 -11.26 11.52 -26.85
C PRO A 307 -10.96 12.60 -25.81
N VAL A 308 -9.74 13.09 -25.82
CA VAL A 308 -9.34 14.24 -24.99
C VAL A 308 -9.63 15.50 -25.75
N GLU A 309 -10.54 16.32 -25.21
CA GLU A 309 -10.80 17.64 -25.77
C GLU A 309 -9.62 18.59 -25.45
N ARG A 310 -9.16 19.32 -26.44
CA ARG A 310 -8.04 20.29 -26.33
C ARG A 310 -8.53 21.65 -25.84
#